data_431c1ab161d57fb237920ab96f213209
#
_entry.id   431c1ab161d57fb237920ab96f213209
#
_cell.length_a   1.000
_cell.length_b   1.000
_cell.length_c   1.000
_cell.angle_alpha   90.00
_cell.angle_beta   90.00
_cell.angle_gamma   90.00
#
_symmetry.space_group_name_H-M   'P 1'
#
loop_
_entity.id
_entity.type
_entity.pdbx_description
1 polymer ?
#
loop_
_entity_poly.entity_id
_entity_poly.type
_entity_poly.pdbx_seq_one_letter_code
_entity_poly.pdbx_strand_id
1 'polypeptide(L)'
;MSNEIIRILNISKYYKNKKIKIFNKINFVFKKNKIYSLIGPSGSGKSTLLNLLSLIDAPSSGSIFINKNKISFNQKIKNDNIRADKIGIIYQENNLLKDFTALENVFLARLALNNNELNAINDAKKVLRTLGLNKRINHFPSELSGGETQRVAIARALINQPKILLADEPTGSLDKKNAKQIFKLLLKLKNKNRVIIYATHNMYFANMADCKLQLNNGKIINYHGRVVK
;
A
#
# COMPACT_ATOMS: atom_id res chain seq x y z
N MET A 1 17.78 -18.42 -1.58
CA MET A 1 16.29 -18.29 -1.40
C MET A 1 15.77 -17.19 -2.33
N SER A 2 14.64 -17.43 -3.01
CA SER A 2 14.04 -16.45 -3.93
C SER A 2 13.66 -15.17 -3.18
N ASN A 3 14.11 -14.00 -3.68
CA ASN A 3 13.83 -12.69 -3.09
C ASN A 3 12.46 -12.15 -3.55
N GLU A 4 11.68 -12.95 -4.27
CA GLU A 4 10.34 -12.65 -4.78
C GLU A 4 9.32 -12.60 -3.63
N ILE A 5 8.45 -11.59 -3.64
CA ILE A 5 7.35 -11.47 -2.69
C ILE A 5 5.98 -11.37 -3.38
N ILE A 6 5.90 -10.63 -4.50
CA ILE A 6 4.71 -10.58 -5.36
C ILE A 6 5.14 -10.88 -6.79
N ARG A 7 4.41 -11.75 -7.47
CA ARG A 7 4.52 -11.94 -8.91
C ARG A 7 3.16 -11.79 -9.56
N ILE A 8 3.10 -10.97 -10.59
CA ILE A 8 1.96 -10.85 -11.48
C ILE A 8 2.30 -11.50 -12.82
N LEU A 9 1.39 -12.33 -13.32
CA LEU A 9 1.59 -13.12 -14.54
C LEU A 9 0.38 -12.94 -15.47
N ASN A 10 0.63 -12.36 -16.64
CA ASN A 10 -0.35 -12.11 -17.70
C ASN A 10 -1.61 -11.37 -17.19
N ILE A 11 -1.43 -10.42 -16.26
CA ILE A 11 -2.55 -9.68 -15.71
C ILE A 11 -3.16 -8.76 -16.77
N SER A 12 -4.45 -8.93 -16.97
CA SER A 12 -5.29 -7.98 -17.72
C SER A 12 -6.40 -7.45 -16.83
N LYS A 13 -6.75 -6.18 -17.00
CA LYS A 13 -7.86 -5.55 -16.29
C LYS A 13 -8.68 -4.69 -17.23
N TYR A 14 -9.99 -4.94 -17.23
CA TYR A 14 -10.99 -4.25 -18.04
C TYR A 14 -12.14 -3.81 -17.14
N TYR A 15 -12.75 -2.67 -17.47
CA TYR A 15 -13.99 -2.18 -16.86
C TYR A 15 -15.08 -2.00 -17.93
N LYS A 16 -16.33 -1.84 -17.50
CA LYS A 16 -17.50 -1.59 -18.36
C LYS A 16 -17.56 -2.57 -19.56
N ASN A 17 -17.71 -3.86 -19.26
CA ASN A 17 -17.83 -4.91 -20.28
C ASN A 17 -16.72 -4.88 -21.35
N LYS A 18 -15.47 -4.74 -20.90
CA LYS A 18 -14.25 -4.69 -21.73
C LYS A 18 -14.07 -3.41 -22.57
N LYS A 19 -14.94 -2.39 -22.41
CA LYS A 19 -14.78 -1.13 -23.15
C LYS A 19 -13.58 -0.30 -22.70
N ILE A 20 -13.23 -0.36 -21.40
CA ILE A 20 -12.08 0.37 -20.84
C ILE A 20 -11.00 -0.63 -20.47
N LYS A 21 -9.92 -0.63 -21.22
CA LYS A 21 -8.74 -1.48 -20.99
C LYS A 21 -7.70 -0.72 -20.17
N ILE A 22 -7.42 -1.22 -18.96
CA ILE A 22 -6.40 -0.65 -18.09
C ILE A 22 -5.06 -1.36 -18.28
N PHE A 23 -5.07 -2.70 -18.22
CA PHE A 23 -3.88 -3.54 -18.43
C PHE A 23 -4.12 -4.61 -19.48
N ASN A 24 -3.02 -5.00 -20.15
CA ASN A 24 -3.05 -6.06 -21.15
C ASN A 24 -1.85 -6.99 -20.98
N LYS A 25 -2.09 -8.13 -20.34
CA LYS A 25 -1.10 -9.20 -20.12
C LYS A 25 0.24 -8.69 -19.52
N ILE A 26 0.15 -7.84 -18.47
CA ILE A 26 1.34 -7.36 -17.80
C ILE A 26 1.96 -8.46 -16.94
N ASN A 27 3.29 -8.47 -16.91
CA ASN A 27 4.10 -9.38 -16.09
C ASN A 27 5.06 -8.53 -15.27
N PHE A 28 5.23 -8.85 -13.99
CA PHE A 28 6.22 -8.20 -13.13
C PHE A 28 6.49 -9.02 -11.87
N VAL A 29 7.71 -8.87 -11.31
CA VAL A 29 8.11 -9.47 -10.04
C VAL A 29 8.59 -8.38 -9.09
N PHE A 30 7.87 -8.20 -7.99
CA PHE A 30 8.29 -7.34 -6.89
C PHE A 30 9.13 -8.14 -5.89
N LYS A 31 10.29 -7.58 -5.51
CA LYS A 31 11.26 -8.23 -4.64
C LYS A 31 11.24 -7.62 -3.23
N LYS A 32 11.52 -8.45 -2.22
CA LYS A 32 11.76 -7.99 -0.84
C LYS A 32 12.93 -7.01 -0.78
N ASN A 33 12.97 -6.20 0.28
CA ASN A 33 14.01 -5.20 0.50
C ASN A 33 14.14 -4.19 -0.66
N LYS A 34 13.02 -3.92 -1.34
CA LYS A 34 12.97 -2.94 -2.44
C LYS A 34 11.80 -1.98 -2.25
N ILE A 35 12.04 -0.75 -2.68
CA ILE A 35 11.03 0.30 -2.79
C ILE A 35 10.79 0.55 -4.28
N TYR A 36 9.53 0.46 -4.69
CA TYR A 36 9.09 0.73 -6.06
C TYR A 36 8.21 1.97 -6.09
N SER A 37 8.50 2.91 -6.96
CA SER A 37 7.59 3.98 -7.30
C SER A 37 6.85 3.67 -8.59
N LEU A 38 5.55 3.89 -8.59
CA LEU A 38 4.68 3.80 -9.77
C LEU A 38 4.41 5.22 -10.27
N ILE A 39 4.87 5.54 -11.46
CA ILE A 39 4.65 6.82 -12.11
C ILE A 39 3.82 6.64 -13.39
N GLY A 40 3.23 7.72 -13.86
CA GLY A 40 2.43 7.74 -15.08
C GLY A 40 1.34 8.82 -15.00
N PRO A 41 0.74 9.17 -16.13
CA PRO A 41 -0.32 10.17 -16.18
C PRO A 41 -1.54 9.75 -15.34
N SER A 42 -2.44 10.69 -15.08
CA SER A 42 -3.75 10.37 -14.49
C SER A 42 -4.47 9.35 -15.37
N GLY A 43 -5.15 8.39 -14.74
CA GLY A 43 -5.84 7.33 -15.47
C GLY A 43 -4.95 6.21 -16.04
N SER A 44 -3.61 6.23 -15.85
CA SER A 44 -2.71 5.17 -16.35
C SER A 44 -2.86 3.82 -15.63
N GLY A 45 -3.66 3.75 -14.56
CA GLY A 45 -3.93 2.51 -13.83
C GLY A 45 -3.10 2.31 -12.56
N LYS A 46 -2.40 3.35 -12.03
CA LYS A 46 -1.59 3.23 -10.78
C LYS A 46 -2.42 2.70 -9.61
N SER A 47 -3.53 3.36 -9.29
CA SER A 47 -4.44 2.94 -8.21
C SER A 47 -5.08 1.58 -8.52
N THR A 48 -5.39 1.30 -9.79
CA THR A 48 -5.90 -0.02 -10.21
C THR A 48 -4.87 -1.12 -9.93
N LEU A 49 -3.59 -0.88 -10.23
CA LEU A 49 -2.53 -1.85 -9.92
C LEU A 49 -2.41 -2.06 -8.41
N LEU A 50 -2.42 -0.98 -7.61
CA LEU A 50 -2.38 -1.09 -6.15
C LEU A 50 -3.60 -1.85 -5.61
N ASN A 51 -4.81 -1.64 -6.15
CA ASN A 51 -6.02 -2.37 -5.77
C ASN A 51 -5.94 -3.87 -6.12
N LEU A 52 -5.33 -4.23 -7.24
CA LEU A 52 -5.06 -5.63 -7.58
C LEU A 52 -4.03 -6.26 -6.62
N LEU A 53 -2.94 -5.54 -6.33
CA LEU A 53 -1.89 -6.02 -5.42
C LEU A 53 -2.36 -6.09 -3.97
N SER A 54 -3.33 -5.28 -3.58
CA SER A 54 -3.96 -5.30 -2.25
C SER A 54 -5.06 -6.35 -2.12
N LEU A 55 -5.40 -7.06 -3.19
CA LEU A 55 -6.50 -8.04 -3.23
C LEU A 55 -7.90 -7.44 -2.96
N ILE A 56 -8.06 -6.14 -3.11
CA ILE A 56 -9.36 -5.46 -3.03
C ILE A 56 -10.13 -5.68 -4.33
N ASP A 57 -9.41 -5.67 -5.46
CA ASP A 57 -9.98 -5.90 -6.78
C ASP A 57 -9.36 -7.15 -7.41
N ALA A 58 -10.11 -7.81 -8.29
CA ALA A 58 -9.67 -8.99 -9.01
C ALA A 58 -9.21 -8.62 -10.44
N PRO A 59 -8.18 -9.27 -10.98
CA PRO A 59 -7.84 -9.13 -12.39
C PRO A 59 -8.95 -9.74 -13.27
N SER A 60 -9.15 -9.20 -14.47
CA SER A 60 -10.06 -9.79 -15.46
C SER A 60 -9.50 -11.10 -16.03
N SER A 61 -8.18 -11.23 -16.11
CA SER A 61 -7.46 -12.46 -16.44
C SER A 61 -6.02 -12.41 -15.91
N GLY A 62 -5.34 -13.57 -15.91
CA GLY A 62 -4.00 -13.72 -15.38
C GLY A 62 -3.99 -14.17 -13.93
N SER A 63 -2.83 -14.10 -13.27
CA SER A 63 -2.65 -14.63 -11.91
C SER A 63 -1.73 -13.74 -11.09
N ILE A 64 -2.07 -13.59 -9.80
CA ILE A 64 -1.24 -12.94 -8.78
C ILE A 64 -0.73 -14.02 -7.84
N PHE A 65 0.55 -13.94 -7.48
CA PHE A 65 1.19 -14.81 -6.51
C PHE A 65 1.77 -13.96 -5.39
N ILE A 66 1.53 -14.36 -4.15
CA ILE A 66 2.15 -13.77 -2.95
C ILE A 66 2.94 -14.86 -2.25
N ASN A 67 4.24 -14.63 -2.01
CA ASN A 67 5.15 -15.65 -1.45
C ASN A 67 5.06 -16.99 -2.20
N LYS A 68 5.02 -16.95 -3.55
CA LYS A 68 4.87 -18.09 -4.47
C LYS A 68 3.49 -18.77 -4.46
N ASN A 69 2.59 -18.43 -3.56
CA ASN A 69 1.23 -18.99 -3.51
C ASN A 69 0.33 -18.20 -4.47
N LYS A 70 -0.36 -18.93 -5.36
CA LYS A 70 -1.34 -18.35 -6.27
C LYS A 70 -2.56 -17.87 -5.48
N ILE A 71 -2.99 -16.63 -5.75
CA ILE A 71 -4.20 -16.06 -5.15
C ILE A 71 -5.42 -16.50 -5.95
N SER A 72 -6.42 -17.01 -5.24
CA SER A 72 -7.73 -17.36 -5.80
C SER A 72 -8.75 -16.31 -5.38
N PHE A 73 -9.25 -15.54 -6.32
CA PHE A 73 -10.21 -14.46 -6.03
C PHE A 73 -11.62 -14.96 -5.68
N ASN A 74 -11.90 -16.25 -5.89
CA ASN A 74 -13.15 -16.87 -5.45
C ASN A 74 -13.16 -17.18 -3.94
N GLN A 75 -12.02 -17.12 -3.26
CA GLN A 75 -11.87 -17.39 -1.82
C GLN A 75 -11.79 -16.06 -1.04
N LYS A 76 -12.91 -15.35 -0.92
CA LYS A 76 -12.95 -14.01 -0.33
C LYS A 76 -12.38 -13.97 1.08
N ILE A 77 -12.84 -14.85 1.99
CA ILE A 77 -12.40 -14.89 3.39
C ILE A 77 -10.88 -15.13 3.50
N LYS A 78 -10.34 -16.04 2.67
CA LYS A 78 -8.90 -16.30 2.64
C LYS A 78 -8.10 -15.08 2.17
N ASN A 79 -8.61 -14.36 1.18
CA ASN A 79 -7.97 -13.14 0.69
C ASN A 79 -8.04 -12.01 1.71
N ASP A 80 -9.14 -11.91 2.47
CA ASP A 80 -9.29 -10.96 3.58
C ASP A 80 -8.24 -11.23 4.67
N ASN A 81 -8.03 -12.49 5.04
CA ASN A 81 -6.98 -12.89 5.99
C ASN A 81 -5.56 -12.60 5.46
N ILE A 82 -5.29 -12.87 4.17
CA ILE A 82 -4.01 -12.53 3.55
C ILE A 82 -3.81 -11.01 3.58
N ARG A 83 -4.85 -10.22 3.28
CA ARG A 83 -4.80 -8.76 3.32
C ARG A 83 -4.50 -8.27 4.72
N ALA A 84 -5.22 -8.74 5.71
CA ALA A 84 -5.04 -8.34 7.12
C ALA A 84 -3.63 -8.68 7.64
N ASP A 85 -3.07 -9.85 7.30
CA ASP A 85 -1.77 -10.32 7.80
C ASP A 85 -0.57 -9.81 6.98
N LYS A 86 -0.70 -9.75 5.64
CA LYS A 86 0.47 -9.56 4.76
C LYS A 86 0.57 -8.17 4.14
N ILE A 87 -0.54 -7.40 4.07
CA ILE A 87 -0.63 -6.20 3.26
C ILE A 87 -1.06 -5.01 4.13
N GLY A 88 -0.24 -3.96 4.15
CA GLY A 88 -0.63 -2.66 4.69
C GLY A 88 -0.95 -1.70 3.55
N ILE A 89 -2.00 -0.91 3.68
CA ILE A 89 -2.45 0.03 2.65
C ILE A 89 -2.54 1.42 3.24
N ILE A 90 -1.94 2.38 2.56
CA ILE A 90 -1.99 3.82 2.87
C ILE A 90 -2.67 4.50 1.69
N TYR A 91 -3.80 5.13 1.94
CA TYR A 91 -4.58 5.84 0.92
C TYR A 91 -4.24 7.32 0.89
N GLN A 92 -4.53 7.97 -0.22
CA GLN A 92 -4.38 9.42 -0.40
C GLN A 92 -5.26 10.20 0.59
N GLU A 93 -6.51 9.81 0.74
CA GLU A 93 -7.48 10.43 1.66
C GLU A 93 -7.50 9.76 3.03
N ASN A 94 -6.42 9.18 3.49
CA ASN A 94 -6.25 8.51 4.79
C ASN A 94 -7.34 7.50 5.17
N ASN A 95 -8.60 7.70 4.77
CA ASN A 95 -9.77 6.86 5.03
C ASN A 95 -9.86 6.42 6.51
N LEU A 96 -9.65 7.37 7.44
CA LEU A 96 -9.85 7.12 8.86
C LEU A 96 -11.34 7.11 9.19
N LEU A 97 -11.70 6.26 10.12
CA LEU A 97 -13.04 6.24 10.71
C LEU A 97 -13.20 7.49 11.56
N LYS A 98 -14.12 8.37 11.18
CA LYS A 98 -14.25 9.73 11.76
C LYS A 98 -14.75 9.71 13.21
N ASP A 99 -15.57 8.72 13.56
CA ASP A 99 -16.16 8.54 14.87
C ASP A 99 -15.27 7.73 15.84
N PHE A 100 -14.05 7.43 15.42
CA PHE A 100 -13.07 6.66 16.18
C PHE A 100 -11.80 7.48 16.39
N THR A 101 -11.23 7.39 17.57
CA THR A 101 -9.96 8.02 17.93
C THR A 101 -8.80 7.48 17.09
N ALA A 102 -7.65 8.13 17.15
CA ALA A 102 -6.42 7.65 16.52
C ALA A 102 -6.04 6.23 17.00
N LEU A 103 -6.23 5.94 18.30
CA LEU A 103 -5.97 4.63 18.88
C LEU A 103 -6.90 3.57 18.30
N GLU A 104 -8.22 3.86 18.27
CA GLU A 104 -9.24 2.95 17.76
C GLU A 104 -9.06 2.65 16.29
N ASN A 105 -8.76 3.67 15.47
CA ASN A 105 -8.45 3.48 14.06
C ASN A 105 -7.29 2.49 13.81
N VAL A 106 -6.35 2.40 14.74
CA VAL A 106 -5.18 1.51 14.62
C VAL A 106 -5.46 0.14 15.20
N PHE A 107 -6.03 0.04 16.43
CA PHE A 107 -6.20 -1.27 17.05
C PHE A 107 -7.29 -2.12 16.37
N LEU A 108 -8.32 -1.50 15.77
CA LEU A 108 -9.34 -2.23 14.99
C LEU A 108 -8.71 -3.04 13.84
N ALA A 109 -7.68 -2.51 13.19
CA ALA A 109 -6.95 -3.27 12.16
C ALA A 109 -6.18 -4.47 12.76
N ARG A 110 -5.78 -4.40 14.03
CA ARG A 110 -5.15 -5.52 14.74
C ARG A 110 -6.15 -6.59 15.13
N LEU A 111 -7.35 -6.18 15.55
CA LEU A 111 -8.44 -7.11 15.89
C LEU A 111 -8.85 -7.99 14.71
N ALA A 112 -8.69 -7.51 13.47
CA ALA A 112 -8.96 -8.32 12.27
C ALA A 112 -8.12 -9.62 12.19
N LEU A 113 -7.00 -9.71 12.94
CA LEU A 113 -6.16 -10.92 13.02
C LEU A 113 -6.20 -11.62 14.37
N ASN A 114 -6.47 -10.90 15.42
CA ASN A 114 -6.40 -11.42 16.78
C ASN A 114 -7.50 -10.79 17.62
N ASN A 115 -8.41 -11.60 18.13
CA ASN A 115 -9.56 -11.16 18.91
C ASN A 115 -9.21 -10.71 20.34
N ASN A 116 -7.93 -10.62 20.72
CA ASN A 116 -7.52 -10.12 22.03
C ASN A 116 -7.38 -8.59 21.99
N GLU A 117 -8.41 -7.92 22.49
CA GLU A 117 -8.53 -6.46 22.48
C GLU A 117 -7.42 -5.77 23.28
N LEU A 118 -7.10 -6.25 24.48
CA LEU A 118 -6.05 -5.67 25.33
C LEU A 118 -4.68 -5.69 24.62
N ASN A 119 -4.35 -6.78 23.95
CA ASN A 119 -3.13 -6.89 23.17
C ASN A 119 -3.16 -5.94 21.97
N ALA A 120 -4.30 -5.84 21.27
CA ALA A 120 -4.46 -4.95 20.14
C ALA A 120 -4.27 -3.47 20.53
N ILE A 121 -4.86 -3.05 21.65
CA ILE A 121 -4.70 -1.71 22.21
C ILE A 121 -3.24 -1.42 22.57
N ASN A 122 -2.56 -2.35 23.25
CA ASN A 122 -1.17 -2.19 23.63
C ASN A 122 -0.24 -2.10 22.42
N ASP A 123 -0.45 -2.94 21.40
CA ASP A 123 0.31 -2.90 20.15
C ASP A 123 0.06 -1.59 19.41
N ALA A 124 -1.19 -1.11 19.34
CA ALA A 124 -1.53 0.16 18.72
C ALA A 124 -0.87 1.36 19.41
N LYS A 125 -0.88 1.40 20.77
CA LYS A 125 -0.16 2.41 21.53
C LYS A 125 1.33 2.43 21.21
N LYS A 126 1.97 1.26 21.10
CA LYS A 126 3.41 1.15 20.73
C LYS A 126 3.65 1.74 19.34
N VAL A 127 2.86 1.34 18.33
CA VAL A 127 3.03 1.82 16.95
C VAL A 127 2.79 3.33 16.87
N LEU A 128 1.74 3.86 17.49
CA LEU A 128 1.47 5.30 17.53
C LEU A 128 2.61 6.09 18.18
N ARG A 129 3.20 5.58 19.27
CA ARG A 129 4.37 6.20 19.90
C ARG A 129 5.58 6.26 18.97
N THR A 130 5.89 5.18 18.25
CA THR A 130 7.02 5.16 17.31
C THR A 130 6.86 6.15 16.16
N LEU A 131 5.60 6.53 15.85
CA LEU A 131 5.26 7.52 14.84
C LEU A 131 5.10 8.95 15.39
N GLY A 132 5.43 9.17 16.68
CA GLY A 132 5.40 10.48 17.32
C GLY A 132 3.99 10.97 17.69
N LEU A 133 3.01 10.06 17.82
CA LEU A 133 1.61 10.37 18.12
C LEU A 133 1.20 10.10 19.57
N ASN A 134 2.17 9.98 20.50
CA ASN A 134 1.87 9.62 21.90
C ASN A 134 0.86 10.57 22.58
N LYS A 135 0.92 11.87 22.25
CA LYS A 135 0.01 12.89 22.81
C LYS A 135 -1.32 13.00 22.03
N ARG A 136 -1.49 12.20 20.96
CA ARG A 136 -2.64 12.27 20.04
C ARG A 136 -3.47 11.00 20.00
N ILE A 137 -3.18 10.02 20.83
CA ILE A 137 -3.80 8.68 20.78
C ILE A 137 -5.33 8.73 20.97
N ASN A 138 -5.81 9.65 21.79
CA ASN A 138 -7.25 9.80 22.10
C ASN A 138 -7.95 10.88 21.26
N HIS A 139 -7.26 11.50 20.29
CA HIS A 139 -7.86 12.52 19.43
C HIS A 139 -8.63 11.86 18.27
N PHE A 140 -9.73 12.48 17.90
CA PHE A 140 -10.47 12.14 16.68
C PHE A 140 -9.76 12.68 15.43
N PRO A 141 -10.01 12.11 14.24
CA PRO A 141 -9.41 12.60 12.99
C PRO A 141 -9.61 14.09 12.73
N SER A 142 -10.74 14.66 13.15
CA SER A 142 -11.06 16.09 13.02
C SER A 142 -10.17 17.01 13.87
N GLU A 143 -9.54 16.49 14.91
CA GLU A 143 -8.69 17.22 15.84
C GLU A 143 -7.20 17.12 15.49
N LEU A 144 -6.88 16.34 14.44
CA LEU A 144 -5.52 16.07 13.99
C LEU A 144 -5.15 16.96 12.79
N SER A 145 -3.91 17.41 12.75
CA SER A 145 -3.34 18.00 11.53
C SER A 145 -3.24 16.98 10.41
N GLY A 146 -3.19 17.41 9.14
CA GLY A 146 -3.05 16.50 8.00
C GLY A 146 -1.84 15.56 8.10
N GLY A 147 -0.72 16.03 8.63
CA GLY A 147 0.47 15.19 8.87
C GLY A 147 0.27 14.18 9.99
N GLU A 148 -0.49 14.52 11.05
CA GLU A 148 -0.85 13.59 12.14
C GLU A 148 -1.85 12.55 11.64
N THR A 149 -2.86 12.95 10.90
CA THR A 149 -3.85 12.04 10.27
C THR A 149 -3.16 11.02 9.36
N GLN A 150 -2.19 11.47 8.55
CA GLN A 150 -1.40 10.58 7.69
C GLN A 150 -0.55 9.61 8.52
N ARG A 151 0.03 10.03 9.65
CA ARG A 151 0.77 9.12 10.54
C ARG A 151 -0.14 8.08 11.19
N VAL A 152 -1.38 8.44 11.53
CA VAL A 152 -2.37 7.46 12.01
C VAL A 152 -2.70 6.44 10.93
N ALA A 153 -2.90 6.85 9.67
CA ALA A 153 -3.11 5.94 8.54
C ALA A 153 -1.90 5.00 8.32
N ILE A 154 -0.68 5.52 8.47
CA ILE A 154 0.55 4.71 8.42
C ILE A 154 0.58 3.74 9.60
N ALA A 155 0.24 4.16 10.82
CA ALA A 155 0.16 3.30 12.00
C ALA A 155 -0.79 2.13 11.77
N ARG A 156 -1.99 2.42 11.25
CA ARG A 156 -3.01 1.42 10.89
C ARG A 156 -2.49 0.43 9.85
N ALA A 157 -1.77 0.91 8.85
CA ALA A 157 -1.18 0.04 7.83
C ALA A 157 -0.04 -0.85 8.37
N LEU A 158 0.64 -0.45 9.45
CA LEU A 158 1.81 -1.13 10.01
C LEU A 158 1.52 -2.06 11.17
N ILE A 159 0.35 -1.95 11.83
CA ILE A 159 0.06 -2.62 13.11
C ILE A 159 0.25 -4.14 13.03
N ASN A 160 -0.09 -4.75 11.90
CA ASN A 160 0.07 -6.18 11.63
C ASN A 160 1.43 -6.56 11.03
N GLN A 161 2.42 -5.65 11.06
CA GLN A 161 3.78 -5.87 10.55
C GLN A 161 3.82 -6.43 9.11
N PRO A 162 3.10 -5.82 8.16
CA PRO A 162 2.92 -6.36 6.82
C PRO A 162 4.26 -6.53 6.09
N LYS A 163 4.33 -7.55 5.24
CA LYS A 163 5.45 -7.78 4.33
C LYS A 163 5.33 -6.98 3.03
N ILE A 164 4.14 -6.53 2.71
CA ILE A 164 3.80 -5.71 1.54
C ILE A 164 3.18 -4.42 2.04
N LEU A 165 3.79 -3.28 1.74
CA LEU A 165 3.25 -1.97 2.05
C LEU A 165 2.94 -1.25 0.74
N LEU A 166 1.67 -0.93 0.54
CA LEU A 166 1.15 -0.23 -0.62
C LEU A 166 0.75 1.18 -0.22
N ALA A 167 1.06 2.18 -1.04
CA ALA A 167 0.66 3.55 -0.78
C ALA A 167 0.21 4.24 -2.07
N ASP A 168 -1.00 4.77 -2.08
CA ASP A 168 -1.53 5.56 -3.20
C ASP A 168 -1.45 7.03 -2.85
N GLU A 169 -0.59 7.78 -3.54
CA GLU A 169 -0.33 9.22 -3.34
C GLU A 169 -0.22 9.62 -1.85
N PRO A 170 0.67 8.98 -1.05
CA PRO A 170 0.66 9.08 0.43
C PRO A 170 0.97 10.48 0.97
N THR A 171 1.23 11.44 0.10
CA THR A 171 1.56 12.83 0.46
C THR A 171 0.79 13.85 -0.37
N GLY A 172 -0.19 13.40 -1.17
CA GLY A 172 -0.90 14.25 -2.13
C GLY A 172 -1.71 15.38 -1.50
N SER A 173 -2.19 15.21 -0.27
CA SER A 173 -2.99 16.19 0.48
C SER A 173 -2.15 17.05 1.47
N LEU A 174 -0.82 16.86 1.50
CA LEU A 174 0.04 17.50 2.50
C LEU A 174 0.83 18.68 1.91
N ASP A 175 1.12 19.67 2.75
CA ASP A 175 2.10 20.70 2.43
C ASP A 175 3.52 20.11 2.25
N LYS A 176 4.41 20.88 1.61
CA LYS A 176 5.77 20.42 1.27
C LYS A 176 6.59 19.93 2.45
N LYS A 177 6.44 20.55 3.64
CA LYS A 177 7.21 20.21 4.85
C LYS A 177 6.73 18.85 5.41
N ASN A 178 5.42 18.71 5.60
CA ASN A 178 4.80 17.48 6.07
C ASN A 178 4.99 16.33 5.06
N ALA A 179 4.83 16.59 3.76
CA ALA A 179 5.07 15.63 2.70
C ALA A 179 6.50 15.02 2.78
N LYS A 180 7.54 15.87 2.95
CA LYS A 180 8.92 15.40 3.11
C LYS A 180 9.11 14.54 4.36
N GLN A 181 8.46 14.91 5.49
CA GLN A 181 8.55 14.13 6.74
C GLN A 181 7.90 12.76 6.60
N ILE A 182 6.68 12.71 6.05
CA ILE A 182 5.96 11.45 5.80
C ILE A 182 6.75 10.57 4.84
N PHE A 183 7.32 11.15 3.79
CA PHE A 183 8.09 10.37 2.82
C PHE A 183 9.37 9.80 3.43
N LYS A 184 10.11 10.58 4.23
CA LYS A 184 11.27 10.08 4.99
C LYS A 184 10.87 8.93 5.93
N LEU A 185 9.69 9.04 6.56
CA LEU A 185 9.14 7.98 7.41
C LEU A 185 8.90 6.70 6.59
N LEU A 186 8.23 6.79 5.42
CA LEU A 186 7.98 5.65 4.54
C LEU A 186 9.29 4.95 4.10
N LEU A 187 10.32 5.72 3.75
CA LEU A 187 11.62 5.15 3.38
C LEU A 187 12.29 4.39 4.53
N LYS A 188 12.16 4.88 5.78
CA LYS A 188 12.68 4.19 6.98
C LYS A 188 11.97 2.87 7.28
N LEU A 189 10.77 2.65 6.74
CA LEU A 189 10.03 1.39 6.90
C LEU A 189 10.59 0.25 6.05
N LYS A 190 11.53 0.53 5.14
CA LYS A 190 12.23 -0.50 4.36
C LYS A 190 12.98 -1.45 5.30
N ASN A 191 12.83 -2.75 5.08
CA ASN A 191 13.60 -3.78 5.76
C ASN A 191 13.78 -5.01 4.86
N LYS A 192 14.63 -5.96 5.29
CA LYS A 192 14.98 -7.15 4.51
C LYS A 192 13.81 -8.05 4.09
N ASN A 193 12.67 -7.95 4.80
CA ASN A 193 11.51 -8.80 4.57
C ASN A 193 10.33 -8.09 3.91
N ARG A 194 10.41 -6.76 3.72
CA ARG A 194 9.31 -5.92 3.21
C ARG A 194 9.58 -5.42 1.81
N VAL A 195 8.54 -5.35 1.00
CA VAL A 195 8.45 -4.54 -0.21
C VAL A 195 7.58 -3.32 0.07
N ILE A 196 7.96 -2.17 -0.46
CA ILE A 196 7.15 -0.94 -0.45
C ILE A 196 6.86 -0.56 -1.89
N ILE A 197 5.60 -0.35 -2.22
CA ILE A 197 5.15 0.05 -3.56
C ILE A 197 4.26 1.27 -3.38
N TYR A 198 4.65 2.40 -3.95
CA TYR A 198 3.84 3.61 -3.88
C TYR A 198 3.61 4.23 -5.25
N ALA A 199 2.40 4.74 -5.46
CA ALA A 199 2.07 5.58 -6.59
C ALA A 199 2.34 7.04 -6.24
N THR A 200 2.90 7.80 -7.17
CA THR A 200 3.05 9.24 -7.04
C THR A 200 3.18 9.91 -8.40
N HIS A 201 2.64 11.13 -8.50
CA HIS A 201 2.89 12.03 -9.64
C HIS A 201 4.08 12.97 -9.38
N ASN A 202 4.60 13.01 -8.16
CA ASN A 202 5.72 13.87 -7.79
C ASN A 202 7.07 13.17 -8.09
N MET A 203 7.77 13.65 -9.11
CA MET A 203 9.05 13.09 -9.56
C MET A 203 10.16 13.17 -8.50
N TYR A 204 10.13 14.15 -7.60
CA TYR A 204 11.08 14.22 -6.49
C TYR A 204 10.95 12.99 -5.58
N PHE A 205 9.72 12.64 -5.20
CA PHE A 205 9.48 11.44 -4.42
C PHE A 205 9.70 10.16 -5.22
N ALA A 206 9.30 10.11 -6.50
CA ALA A 206 9.52 8.96 -7.36
C ALA A 206 11.01 8.59 -7.47
N ASN A 207 11.91 9.57 -7.47
CA ASN A 207 13.35 9.38 -7.56
C ASN A 207 13.98 8.79 -6.28
N MET A 208 13.25 8.75 -5.17
CA MET A 208 13.72 8.16 -3.91
C MET A 208 13.52 6.65 -3.83
N ALA A 209 12.85 6.04 -4.80
CA ALA A 209 12.66 4.58 -4.88
C ALA A 209 13.92 3.88 -5.40
N ASP A 210 14.10 2.61 -5.00
CA ASP A 210 15.13 1.74 -5.58
C ASP A 210 14.85 1.43 -7.06
N CYS A 211 13.56 1.39 -7.44
CA CYS A 211 13.12 1.09 -8.81
C CYS A 211 11.94 1.99 -9.18
N LYS A 212 12.04 2.68 -10.29
CA LYS A 212 10.94 3.47 -10.87
C LYS A 212 10.24 2.69 -11.96
N LEU A 213 8.93 2.54 -11.85
CA LEU A 213 8.09 1.84 -12.81
C LEU A 213 7.11 2.83 -13.41
N GLN A 214 7.11 2.93 -14.73
CA GLN A 214 6.14 3.75 -15.45
C GLN A 214 4.99 2.89 -15.95
N LEU A 215 3.78 3.31 -15.62
CA LEU A 215 2.57 2.75 -16.21
C LEU A 215 2.19 3.61 -17.43
N ASN A 216 2.25 2.99 -18.60
CA ASN A 216 1.91 3.66 -19.85
C ASN A 216 1.24 2.67 -20.82
N ASN A 217 0.09 3.07 -21.40
CA ASN A 217 -0.65 2.28 -22.38
C ASN A 217 -0.89 0.82 -21.95
N GLY A 218 -1.25 0.62 -20.67
CA GLY A 218 -1.54 -0.70 -20.11
C GLY A 218 -0.33 -1.62 -19.94
N LYS A 219 0.90 -1.07 -19.94
CA LYS A 219 2.17 -1.78 -19.74
C LYS A 219 2.92 -1.22 -18.54
N ILE A 220 3.75 -2.06 -17.93
CA ILE A 220 4.75 -1.64 -16.93
C ILE A 220 6.09 -1.52 -17.64
N ILE A 221 6.69 -0.33 -17.57
CA ILE A 221 8.00 -0.05 -18.18
C ILE A 221 8.95 0.34 -17.04
N ASN A 222 10.15 -0.22 -17.04
CA ASN A 222 11.19 0.28 -16.14
C ASN A 222 11.60 1.68 -16.63
N TYR A 223 11.61 2.69 -15.78
CA TYR A 223 11.81 4.09 -16.19
C TYR A 223 13.16 4.36 -16.90
N HIS A 224 14.09 3.43 -16.85
CA HIS A 224 15.34 3.49 -17.64
C HIS A 224 15.19 2.96 -19.08
N GLY A 225 13.96 2.86 -19.62
CA GLY A 225 13.71 2.59 -21.04
C GLY A 225 13.64 1.12 -21.43
N ARG A 226 13.63 0.18 -20.49
CA ARG A 226 13.43 -1.24 -20.82
C ARG A 226 12.01 -1.69 -20.45
N VAL A 227 11.25 -2.17 -21.44
CA VAL A 227 9.99 -2.89 -21.20
C VAL A 227 10.33 -4.14 -20.37
N VAL A 228 9.71 -4.28 -19.22
CA VAL A 228 9.83 -5.50 -18.42
C VAL A 228 8.97 -6.57 -19.08
N LYS A 229 9.62 -7.58 -19.68
CA LYS A 229 8.96 -8.74 -20.31
C LYS A 229 8.41 -9.72 -19.27
#